data_f9a29854188b2d2dfe9b5d2b1174d31e
#
_entry.id   f9a29854188b2d2dfe9b5d2b1174d31e
#
_cell.length_a   1.000
_cell.length_b   1.000
_cell.length_c   1.000
_cell.angle_alpha   90.00
_cell.angle_beta   90.00
_cell.angle_gamma   90.00
#
_symmetry.space_group_name_H-M   'P 1'
#
loop_
_entity.id
_entity.type
_entity.pdbx_description
1 polymer ?
#
loop_
_entity_poly.entity_id
_entity_poly.type
_entity_poly.pdbx_seq_one_letter_code
_entity_poly.pdbx_strand_id
1 'polypeptide(L)'
;MQSSLLDSKKEYIDIILDNISIPICNIIYNIYKSCANAQEFQQKLTQIKHWNNHIISEHSDIVINSCENNSLIGKLLKEIIIINIKLKVENKKIDYKKVPIINIVDFIHKCLINSGVFCWKNAYLFSHKNLKQSEKQYHLNLIEKNIRKIIKITIRDCTPLDLILDEL
;
A
#
# COMPACT_ATOMS: atom_id res chain seq x y z
N MET A 1 16.90 -16.27 16.68
CA MET A 1 16.51 -16.42 15.27
C MET A 1 15.21 -15.72 14.90
N GLN A 2 14.12 -15.95 15.64
CA GLN A 2 12.84 -15.28 15.40
C GLN A 2 12.90 -13.76 15.54
N SER A 3 13.61 -13.23 16.56
CA SER A 3 13.75 -11.79 16.75
C SER A 3 14.48 -11.13 15.57
N SER A 4 15.49 -11.79 15.01
CA SER A 4 16.22 -11.31 13.83
C SER A 4 15.35 -11.24 12.58
N LEU A 5 14.47 -12.26 12.39
CA LEU A 5 13.51 -12.27 11.28
C LEU A 5 12.47 -11.15 11.43
N LEU A 6 11.98 -10.93 12.65
CA LEU A 6 11.02 -9.85 12.92
C LEU A 6 11.65 -8.47 12.69
N ASP A 7 12.89 -8.28 13.08
CA ASP A 7 13.60 -7.02 12.87
C ASP A 7 13.81 -6.75 11.37
N SER A 8 14.22 -7.76 10.61
CA SER A 8 14.37 -7.66 9.15
C SER A 8 13.04 -7.34 8.46
N LYS A 9 11.98 -8.03 8.87
CA LYS A 9 10.63 -7.79 8.34
C LYS A 9 10.20 -6.34 8.56
N LYS A 10 10.39 -5.84 9.77
CA LYS A 10 10.05 -4.45 10.12
C LYS A 10 10.83 -3.47 9.26
N GLU A 11 12.13 -3.68 9.12
CA GLU A 11 12.99 -2.84 8.29
C GLU A 11 12.52 -2.83 6.83
N TYR A 12 12.23 -4.00 6.25
CA TYR A 12 11.77 -4.11 4.87
C TYR A 12 10.42 -3.42 4.65
N ILE A 13 9.50 -3.56 5.60
CA ILE A 13 8.21 -2.87 5.54
C ILE A 13 8.43 -1.35 5.60
N ASP A 14 9.26 -0.87 6.50
CA ASP A 14 9.56 0.56 6.63
C ASP A 14 10.15 1.13 5.34
N ILE A 15 11.04 0.39 4.67
CA ILE A 15 11.61 0.81 3.38
C ILE A 15 10.50 0.94 2.32
N ILE A 16 9.59 -0.03 2.24
CA ILE A 16 8.45 0.05 1.30
C ILE A 16 7.61 1.29 1.60
N LEU A 17 7.23 1.48 2.86
CA LEU A 17 6.42 2.62 3.28
C LEU A 17 7.08 3.95 2.94
N ASP A 18 8.38 4.07 3.18
CA ASP A 18 9.13 5.30 2.91
C ASP A 18 9.22 5.60 1.41
N ASN A 19 9.16 4.56 0.56
CA ASN A 19 9.25 4.74 -0.89
C ASN A 19 7.90 5.04 -1.55
N ILE A 20 6.79 4.43 -1.09
CA ILE A 20 5.53 4.48 -1.83
C ILE A 20 4.41 5.26 -1.15
N SER A 21 4.50 5.57 0.13
CA SER A 21 3.41 6.23 0.85
C SER A 21 3.09 7.62 0.30
N ILE A 22 4.10 8.45 0.11
CA ILE A 22 3.90 9.81 -0.42
C ILE A 22 3.40 9.79 -1.86
N PRO A 23 3.97 9.00 -2.79
CA PRO A 23 3.42 8.88 -4.13
C PRO A 23 1.94 8.47 -4.14
N ILE A 24 1.54 7.52 -3.30
CA ILE A 24 0.14 7.10 -3.19
C ILE A 24 -0.73 8.24 -2.67
N CYS A 25 -0.30 8.93 -1.62
CA CYS A 25 -0.99 10.11 -1.11
C CYS A 25 -1.18 11.17 -2.20
N ASN A 26 -0.14 11.41 -2.99
CA ASN A 26 -0.17 12.42 -4.06
C ASN A 26 -1.15 12.04 -5.17
N ILE A 27 -1.24 10.76 -5.53
CA ILE A 27 -2.21 10.29 -6.53
C ILE A 27 -3.64 10.59 -6.04
N ILE A 28 -3.95 10.25 -4.81
CA ILE A 28 -5.28 10.49 -4.25
C ILE A 28 -5.56 11.99 -4.12
N TYR A 29 -4.56 12.77 -3.70
CA TYR A 29 -4.70 14.21 -3.61
C TYR A 29 -4.95 14.86 -4.98
N ASN A 30 -4.31 14.35 -6.03
CA ASN A 30 -4.55 14.82 -7.39
C ASN A 30 -5.96 14.48 -7.86
N ILE A 31 -6.50 13.32 -7.48
CA ILE A 31 -7.90 12.99 -7.73
C ILE A 31 -8.81 14.03 -7.07
N TYR A 32 -8.53 14.36 -5.81
CA TYR A 32 -9.29 15.38 -5.08
C TYR A 32 -9.25 16.73 -5.80
N LYS A 33 -8.08 17.17 -6.22
CA LYS A 33 -7.92 18.45 -6.92
C LYS A 33 -8.67 18.50 -8.26
N SER A 34 -8.90 17.36 -8.89
CA SER A 34 -9.63 17.28 -10.15
C SER A 34 -11.14 17.34 -9.98
N CYS A 35 -11.63 17.33 -8.73
CA CYS A 35 -13.05 17.29 -8.40
C CYS A 35 -13.58 18.66 -8.00
N ALA A 36 -14.85 18.91 -8.34
CA ALA A 36 -15.53 20.15 -7.99
C ALA A 36 -15.96 20.20 -6.53
N ASN A 37 -16.24 19.05 -5.92
CA ASN A 37 -16.73 18.95 -4.55
C ASN A 37 -16.39 17.58 -3.94
N ALA A 38 -16.67 17.42 -2.65
CA ALA A 38 -16.39 16.18 -1.92
C ALA A 38 -17.18 14.99 -2.45
N GLN A 39 -18.40 15.20 -2.92
CA GLN A 39 -19.23 14.15 -3.46
C GLN A 39 -18.66 13.56 -4.74
N GLU A 40 -18.16 14.39 -5.64
CA GLU A 40 -17.45 13.95 -6.85
C GLU A 40 -16.18 13.20 -6.50
N PHE A 41 -15.44 13.68 -5.52
CA PHE A 41 -14.24 13.00 -5.01
C PHE A 41 -14.58 11.60 -4.52
N GLN A 42 -15.60 11.47 -3.68
CA GLN A 42 -16.04 10.17 -3.18
C GLN A 42 -16.44 9.22 -4.30
N GLN A 43 -17.14 9.71 -5.33
CA GLN A 43 -17.48 8.91 -6.50
C GLN A 43 -16.24 8.40 -7.23
N LYS A 44 -15.26 9.27 -7.45
CA LYS A 44 -14.01 8.86 -8.12
C LYS A 44 -13.22 7.85 -7.31
N LEU A 45 -13.22 7.97 -5.98
CA LEU A 45 -12.56 7.00 -5.11
C LEU A 45 -13.19 5.61 -5.21
N THR A 46 -14.51 5.52 -5.35
CA THR A 46 -15.19 4.22 -5.53
C THR A 46 -14.88 3.58 -6.87
N GLN A 47 -14.43 4.34 -7.85
CA GLN A 47 -14.11 3.85 -9.19
C GLN A 47 -12.69 3.29 -9.31
N ILE A 48 -11.82 3.50 -8.33
CA ILE A 48 -10.44 3.02 -8.39
C ILE A 48 -10.39 1.50 -8.63
N LYS A 49 -11.24 0.76 -7.96
CA LYS A 49 -11.33 -0.71 -8.12
C LYS A 49 -11.77 -1.14 -9.52
N HIS A 50 -12.40 -0.24 -10.28
CA HIS A 50 -12.89 -0.51 -11.63
C HIS A 50 -12.00 0.07 -12.73
N TRP A 51 -10.84 0.61 -12.38
CA TRP A 51 -9.90 1.14 -13.37
C TRP A 51 -9.50 0.05 -14.37
N ASN A 52 -9.39 0.43 -15.64
CA ASN A 52 -8.87 -0.46 -16.67
C ASN A 52 -7.33 -0.60 -16.54
N ASN A 53 -6.77 -1.57 -17.25
CA ASN A 53 -5.34 -1.87 -17.17
C ASN A 53 -4.46 -0.68 -17.56
N HIS A 54 -4.90 0.16 -18.49
CA HIS A 54 -4.15 1.35 -18.90
C HIS A 54 -4.03 2.36 -17.75
N ILE A 55 -5.14 2.66 -17.08
CA ILE A 55 -5.16 3.59 -15.94
C ILE A 55 -4.35 3.02 -14.76
N ILE A 56 -4.51 1.73 -14.49
CA ILE A 56 -3.75 1.06 -13.42
C ILE A 56 -2.25 1.16 -13.70
N SER A 57 -1.82 0.85 -14.91
CA SER A 57 -0.41 0.92 -15.30
C SER A 57 0.14 2.34 -15.21
N GLU A 58 -0.62 3.32 -15.66
CA GLU A 58 -0.22 4.72 -15.60
C GLU A 58 0.06 5.18 -14.17
N HIS A 59 -0.85 4.91 -13.25
CA HIS A 59 -0.68 5.27 -11.84
C HIS A 59 0.41 4.44 -11.15
N SER A 60 0.50 3.16 -11.47
CA SER A 60 1.55 2.29 -10.93
C SER A 60 2.94 2.75 -11.36
N ASP A 61 3.09 3.18 -12.61
CA ASP A 61 4.35 3.70 -13.12
C ASP A 61 4.78 4.97 -12.38
N ILE A 62 3.85 5.84 -12.01
CA ILE A 62 4.14 7.02 -11.21
C ILE A 62 4.76 6.59 -9.86
N VAL A 63 4.19 5.60 -9.21
CA VAL A 63 4.70 5.12 -7.91
C VAL A 63 6.04 4.43 -8.08
N ILE A 64 6.16 3.52 -9.05
CA ILE A 64 7.40 2.75 -9.29
C ILE A 64 8.55 3.69 -9.67
N ASN A 65 8.30 4.66 -10.54
CA ASN A 65 9.33 5.59 -11.00
C ASN A 65 9.76 6.58 -9.91
N SER A 66 8.99 6.75 -8.86
CA SER A 66 9.38 7.56 -7.71
C SER A 66 10.37 6.84 -6.79
N CYS A 67 10.54 5.52 -6.94
CA CYS A 67 11.49 4.73 -6.17
C CYS A 67 12.88 4.82 -6.82
N GLU A 68 13.94 4.82 -6.00
CA GLU A 68 15.31 4.85 -6.50
C GLU A 68 15.66 3.64 -7.37
N ASN A 69 15.06 2.48 -7.06
CA ASN A 69 15.26 1.24 -7.80
C ASN A 69 13.89 0.61 -8.10
N ASN A 70 13.56 0.51 -9.38
CA ASN A 70 12.26 -0.01 -9.82
C ASN A 70 11.97 -1.46 -9.37
N SER A 71 13.00 -2.27 -9.12
CA SER A 71 12.83 -3.65 -8.70
C SER A 71 12.82 -3.84 -7.17
N LEU A 72 13.10 -2.78 -6.41
CA LEU A 72 13.28 -2.86 -4.95
C LEU A 72 12.01 -3.35 -4.25
N ILE A 73 10.87 -2.76 -4.57
CA ILE A 73 9.61 -3.05 -3.88
C ILE A 73 9.22 -4.53 -4.07
N GLY A 74 9.33 -5.04 -5.30
CA GLY A 74 9.03 -6.45 -5.58
C GLY A 74 9.92 -7.41 -4.81
N LYS A 75 11.21 -7.11 -4.73
CA LYS A 75 12.17 -7.93 -3.97
C LYS A 75 11.87 -7.91 -2.47
N LEU A 76 11.57 -6.73 -1.92
CA LEU A 76 11.24 -6.60 -0.50
C LEU A 76 9.94 -7.31 -0.16
N LEU A 77 8.91 -7.22 -1.00
CA LEU A 77 7.66 -7.94 -0.81
C LEU A 77 7.89 -9.45 -0.77
N LYS A 78 8.69 -9.98 -1.67
CA LYS A 78 9.01 -11.41 -1.71
C LYS A 78 9.70 -11.84 -0.41
N GLU A 79 10.68 -11.08 0.06
CA GLU A 79 11.38 -11.38 1.30
C GLU A 79 10.45 -11.32 2.53
N ILE A 80 9.55 -10.33 2.58
CA ILE A 80 8.57 -10.20 3.66
C ILE A 80 7.65 -11.43 3.69
N ILE A 81 7.18 -11.88 2.54
CA ILE A 81 6.31 -13.06 2.43
C ILE A 81 7.06 -14.31 2.92
N ILE A 82 8.30 -14.49 2.51
CA ILE A 82 9.13 -15.61 2.96
C ILE A 82 9.30 -15.57 4.48
N ILE A 83 9.58 -14.41 5.05
CA ILE A 83 9.69 -14.27 6.50
C ILE A 83 8.38 -14.61 7.20
N ASN A 84 7.26 -14.12 6.69
CA ASN A 84 5.94 -14.42 7.26
C ASN A 84 5.66 -15.91 7.25
N ILE A 85 6.00 -16.60 6.19
CA ILE A 85 5.85 -18.05 6.09
C ILE A 85 6.75 -18.73 7.12
N LYS A 86 8.03 -18.36 7.21
CA LYS A 86 8.97 -18.93 8.17
C LYS A 86 8.50 -18.78 9.62
N LEU A 87 7.93 -17.63 9.96
CA LEU A 87 7.44 -17.35 11.31
C LEU A 87 6.21 -18.19 11.67
N LYS A 88 5.38 -18.56 10.69
CA LYS A 88 4.13 -19.29 10.92
C LYS A 88 4.28 -20.80 10.87
N VAL A 89 5.24 -21.31 10.13
CA VAL A 89 5.34 -22.75 9.81
C VAL A 89 6.47 -23.43 10.56
N GLU A 90 7.07 -22.83 11.53
CA GLU A 90 8.19 -23.31 12.36
C GLU A 90 8.68 -24.74 11.99
N ASN A 91 9.94 -24.90 11.60
CA ASN A 91 10.60 -26.20 11.34
C ASN A 91 10.04 -27.05 10.21
N LYS A 92 9.01 -26.61 9.46
CA LYS A 92 8.54 -27.33 8.29
C LYS A 92 9.33 -26.91 7.05
N LYS A 93 9.67 -27.87 6.21
CA LYS A 93 10.31 -27.58 4.93
C LYS A 93 9.25 -27.05 3.96
N ILE A 94 9.32 -25.76 3.65
CA ILE A 94 8.48 -25.14 2.64
C ILE A 94 9.29 -25.04 1.36
N ASP A 95 8.68 -25.43 0.26
CA ASP A 95 9.23 -25.18 -1.06
C ASP A 95 8.98 -23.72 -1.43
N TYR A 96 9.99 -22.86 -1.22
CA TYR A 96 9.92 -21.44 -1.53
C TYR A 96 9.70 -21.14 -3.02
N LYS A 97 9.90 -22.15 -3.89
CA LYS A 97 9.58 -22.01 -5.32
C LYS A 97 8.07 -21.91 -5.57
N LYS A 98 7.27 -22.43 -4.64
CA LYS A 98 5.79 -22.35 -4.70
C LYS A 98 5.26 -21.00 -4.20
N VAL A 99 6.11 -20.16 -3.59
CA VAL A 99 5.69 -18.82 -3.17
C VAL A 99 5.43 -17.99 -4.42
N PRO A 100 4.20 -17.49 -4.59
CA PRO A 100 3.86 -16.73 -5.79
C PRO A 100 4.68 -15.43 -5.86
N ILE A 101 5.10 -15.09 -7.07
CA ILE A 101 5.70 -13.78 -7.33
C ILE A 101 4.56 -12.76 -7.32
N ILE A 102 4.68 -11.75 -6.46
CA ILE A 102 3.69 -10.69 -6.36
C ILE A 102 3.84 -9.77 -7.58
N ASN A 103 2.74 -9.57 -8.30
CA ASN A 103 2.68 -8.56 -9.34
C ASN A 103 2.66 -7.19 -8.68
N ILE A 104 3.70 -6.39 -8.91
CA ILE A 104 3.86 -5.09 -8.28
C ILE A 104 2.76 -4.11 -8.68
N VAL A 105 2.29 -4.18 -9.91
CA VAL A 105 1.20 -3.34 -10.42
C VAL A 105 -0.10 -3.64 -9.67
N ASP A 106 -0.43 -4.92 -9.49
CA ASP A 106 -1.60 -5.34 -8.72
C ASP A 106 -1.49 -4.93 -7.25
N PHE A 107 -0.31 -5.04 -6.67
CA PHE A 107 -0.07 -4.61 -5.29
C PHE A 107 -0.31 -3.11 -5.12
N ILE A 108 0.24 -2.28 -6.00
CA ILE A 108 0.05 -0.83 -5.94
C ILE A 108 -1.43 -0.49 -6.15
N HIS A 109 -2.11 -1.16 -7.09
CA HIS A 109 -3.54 -0.97 -7.31
C HIS A 109 -4.35 -1.29 -6.05
N LYS A 110 -4.03 -2.39 -5.35
CA LYS A 110 -4.68 -2.71 -4.08
C LYS A 110 -4.44 -1.65 -3.01
N CYS A 111 -3.23 -1.12 -2.94
CA CYS A 111 -2.92 -0.02 -2.03
C CYS A 111 -3.78 1.21 -2.32
N LEU A 112 -3.98 1.53 -3.60
CA LEU A 112 -4.82 2.65 -4.02
C LEU A 112 -6.29 2.39 -3.72
N ILE A 113 -6.79 1.18 -3.98
CA ILE A 113 -8.18 0.81 -3.66
C ILE A 113 -8.44 0.96 -2.16
N ASN A 114 -7.57 0.38 -1.34
CA ASN A 114 -7.74 0.38 0.12
C ASN A 114 -7.58 1.78 0.70
N SER A 115 -6.64 2.56 0.18
CA SER A 115 -6.47 3.96 0.56
C SER A 115 -7.68 4.80 0.16
N GLY A 116 -8.26 4.50 -1.01
CA GLY A 116 -9.48 5.14 -1.48
C GLY A 116 -10.67 4.92 -0.55
N VAL A 117 -10.80 3.72 0.02
CA VAL A 117 -11.87 3.43 1.00
C VAL A 117 -11.70 4.30 2.24
N PHE A 118 -10.50 4.42 2.77
CA PHE A 118 -10.23 5.30 3.92
C PHE A 118 -10.55 6.76 3.58
N CYS A 119 -10.09 7.23 2.43
CA CYS A 119 -10.29 8.62 2.01
C CYS A 119 -11.77 8.93 1.74
N TRP A 120 -12.53 7.95 1.25
CA TRP A 120 -13.97 8.09 1.09
C TRP A 120 -14.67 8.36 2.44
N LYS A 121 -14.28 7.60 3.47
CA LYS A 121 -14.83 7.76 4.82
C LYS A 121 -14.37 9.05 5.50
N ASN A 122 -13.27 9.63 5.05
CA ASN A 122 -12.62 10.78 5.68
C ASN A 122 -12.35 11.89 4.67
N ALA A 123 -13.27 12.07 3.71
CA ALA A 123 -13.12 13.06 2.64
C ALA A 123 -12.91 14.48 3.15
N TYR A 124 -13.44 14.80 4.32
CA TYR A 124 -13.27 16.11 4.95
C TYR A 124 -11.79 16.48 5.21
N LEU A 125 -10.91 15.50 5.36
CA LEU A 125 -9.48 15.74 5.59
C LEU A 125 -8.80 16.41 4.40
N PHE A 126 -9.39 16.32 3.21
CA PHE A 126 -8.84 16.91 1.98
C PHE A 126 -9.29 18.35 1.76
N SER A 127 -10.40 18.76 2.37
CA SER A 127 -10.89 20.14 2.28
C SER A 127 -10.13 21.04 3.25
N HIS A 128 -9.36 21.98 2.70
CA HIS A 128 -8.58 22.93 3.49
C HIS A 128 -9.22 24.32 3.56
N LYS A 129 -10.48 24.41 3.17
CA LYS A 129 -11.23 25.67 3.14
C LYS A 129 -11.44 26.20 4.57
N ASN A 130 -11.07 27.44 4.81
CA ASN A 130 -11.21 28.11 6.12
C ASN A 130 -10.39 27.48 7.25
N LEU A 131 -9.37 26.69 6.93
CA LEU A 131 -8.48 26.10 7.92
C LEU A 131 -7.23 26.95 8.13
N LYS A 132 -6.75 27.02 9.38
CA LYS A 132 -5.44 27.55 9.71
C LYS A 132 -4.36 26.62 9.15
N GLN A 133 -3.17 27.16 8.92
CA GLN A 133 -2.05 26.38 8.39
C GLN A 133 -1.71 25.16 9.27
N SER A 134 -1.80 25.31 10.59
CA SER A 134 -1.56 24.22 11.54
C SER A 134 -2.59 23.11 11.44
N GLU A 135 -3.86 23.45 11.24
CA GLU A 135 -4.96 22.49 11.06
C GLU A 135 -4.80 21.74 9.74
N LYS A 136 -4.45 22.46 8.68
CA LYS A 136 -4.18 21.90 7.36
C LYS A 136 -3.04 20.87 7.43
N GLN A 137 -1.93 21.22 8.11
CA GLN A 137 -0.81 20.31 8.28
C GLN A 137 -1.19 19.08 9.11
N TYR A 138 -2.01 19.27 10.13
CA TYR A 138 -2.53 18.15 10.94
C TYR A 138 -3.34 17.17 10.09
N HIS A 139 -4.23 17.67 9.21
CA HIS A 139 -5.00 16.82 8.31
C HIS A 139 -4.10 16.05 7.33
N LEU A 140 -3.10 16.72 6.75
CA LEU A 140 -2.15 16.07 5.84
C LEU A 140 -1.37 14.95 6.55
N ASN A 141 -0.95 15.19 7.79
CA ASN A 141 -0.25 14.19 8.60
C ASN A 141 -1.15 12.99 8.92
N LEU A 142 -2.44 13.22 9.20
CA LEU A 142 -3.41 12.16 9.44
C LEU A 142 -3.62 11.29 8.19
N ILE A 143 -3.73 11.92 7.03
CA ILE A 143 -3.86 11.20 5.75
C ILE A 143 -2.65 10.29 5.54
N GLU A 144 -1.44 10.83 5.63
CA GLU A 144 -0.21 10.06 5.44
C GLU A 144 -0.09 8.91 6.44
N LYS A 145 -0.32 9.18 7.72
CA LYS A 145 -0.25 8.18 8.79
C LYS A 145 -1.18 7.01 8.53
N ASN A 146 -2.41 7.30 8.12
CA ASN A 146 -3.40 6.24 7.86
C ASN A 146 -3.13 5.48 6.56
N ILE A 147 -2.66 6.16 5.53
CA ILE A 147 -2.26 5.50 4.29
C ILE A 147 -1.08 4.56 4.55
N ARG A 148 -0.10 4.96 5.35
CA ARG A 148 1.01 4.07 5.75
C ARG A 148 0.48 2.80 6.44
N LYS A 149 -0.47 2.91 7.34
CA LYS A 149 -1.11 1.75 7.99
C LYS A 149 -1.82 0.85 6.99
N ILE A 150 -2.52 1.44 6.04
CA ILE A 150 -3.26 0.72 5.00
C ILE A 150 -2.29 -0.06 4.10
N ILE A 151 -1.20 0.54 3.70
CA ILE A 151 -0.16 -0.12 2.91
C ILE A 151 0.42 -1.31 3.68
N LYS A 152 0.69 -1.12 4.97
CA LYS A 152 1.20 -2.18 5.84
C LYS A 152 0.23 -3.37 5.90
N ILE A 153 -1.06 -3.11 6.03
CA ILE A 153 -2.10 -4.16 6.02
C ILE A 153 -2.14 -4.84 4.64
N THR A 154 -2.04 -4.07 3.57
CA THR A 154 -2.01 -4.61 2.20
C THR A 154 -0.81 -5.54 1.99
N ILE A 155 0.36 -5.17 2.53
CA ILE A 155 1.55 -6.04 2.54
C ILE A 155 1.25 -7.35 3.28
N ARG A 156 0.66 -7.27 4.44
CA ARG A 156 0.29 -8.46 5.24
C ARG A 156 -0.61 -9.38 4.43
N ASP A 157 -1.59 -8.82 3.74
CA ASP A 157 -2.57 -9.59 2.97
C ASP A 157 -1.98 -10.23 1.71
N CYS A 158 -0.75 -9.88 1.32
CA CYS A 158 -0.02 -10.55 0.24
C CYS A 158 0.47 -11.94 0.63
N THR A 159 0.53 -12.27 1.91
CA THR A 159 0.98 -13.59 2.36
C THR A 159 -0.07 -14.64 2.01
N PRO A 160 0.32 -15.71 1.28
CA PRO A 160 -0.64 -16.73 0.83
C PRO A 160 -1.03 -17.64 2.00
N LEU A 161 -2.16 -17.34 2.64
CA LEU A 161 -2.67 -18.14 3.76
C LEU A 161 -2.97 -19.58 3.35
N ASP A 162 -3.46 -19.79 2.14
CA ASP A 162 -3.76 -21.13 1.62
C ASP A 162 -2.53 -22.03 1.64
N LEU A 163 -1.39 -21.51 1.21
CA LEU A 163 -0.13 -22.24 1.24
C LEU A 163 0.28 -22.62 2.67
N ILE A 164 0.02 -21.74 3.63
CA ILE A 164 0.34 -21.96 5.04
C ILE A 164 -0.62 -22.98 5.65
N LEU A 165 -1.91 -22.88 5.36
CA LEU A 165 -2.94 -23.76 5.91
C LEU A 165 -2.81 -25.18 5.35
N ASP A 166 -2.43 -25.35 4.09
CA ASP A 166 -2.22 -26.67 3.47
C ASP A 166 -1.05 -27.43 4.09
N GLU A 167 -0.08 -26.73 4.69
CA GLU A 167 1.07 -27.34 5.35
C GLU A 167 0.82 -27.64 6.86
N LEU A 168 -0.32 -27.22 7.38
CA LEU A 168 -0.73 -27.52 8.75
C LEU A 168 -1.46 -28.89 8.82
#